data_72d82f36a46d3deabe1271266664661a
#
_entry.id   72d82f36a46d3deabe1271266664661a
#
_cell.length_a   1.000
_cell.length_b   1.000
_cell.length_c   1.000
_cell.angle_alpha   90.00
_cell.angle_beta   90.00
_cell.angle_gamma   90.00
#
_symmetry.space_group_name_H-M   'P 1'
#
loop_
_entity.id
_entity.type
_entity.pdbx_description
1 polymer ?
#
loop_
_entity_poly.entity_id
_entity_poly.type
_entity_poly.pdbx_seq_one_letter_code
_entity_poly.pdbx_strand_id
1 'polypeptide(L)' 'MKKQFTLDEIDCANCARELQDELAKLEGVKSVSVNFMTQKLTLEADDAEFDEVLNRVVEFTADAEPDCEIIL' A
#
# COMPACT_ATOMS: atom_id res chain seq x y z
N MET A 1 13.79 -4.19 -3.16
CA MET A 1 13.74 -3.25 -2.02
C MET A 1 12.40 -3.39 -1.31
N LYS A 2 12.44 -3.40 0.01
CA LYS A 2 11.24 -3.59 0.82
C LYS A 2 11.18 -2.51 1.88
N LYS A 3 10.06 -1.81 1.98
CA LYS A 3 9.85 -0.77 2.98
C LYS A 3 8.48 -0.89 3.61
N GLN A 4 8.38 -0.45 4.85
CA GLN A 4 7.14 -0.42 5.59
C GLN A 4 6.73 1.03 5.83
N PHE A 5 5.44 1.30 5.62
CA PHE A 5 4.88 2.63 5.81
C PHE A 5 3.73 2.55 6.80
N THR A 6 3.45 3.64 7.48
CA THR A 6 2.30 3.74 8.36
C THR A 6 1.08 4.18 7.54
N LEU A 7 -0.05 3.53 7.80
CA LEU A 7 -1.34 3.94 7.22
C LEU A 7 -2.10 4.73 8.27
N ASP A 8 -2.71 5.82 7.84
CA ASP A 8 -3.56 6.63 8.70
C ASP A 8 -5.02 6.29 8.45
N GLU A 9 -5.74 6.01 9.54
CA GLU A 9 -7.19 5.80 9.51
C GLU A 9 -7.69 4.61 8.69
N ILE A 10 -6.91 3.52 8.62
CA ILE A 10 -7.48 2.29 8.09
C ILE A 10 -8.07 1.50 9.27
N ASP A 11 -9.40 1.47 9.34
CA ASP A 11 -10.11 0.89 10.46
C ASP A 11 -11.03 -0.27 10.07
N CYS A 12 -10.93 -0.75 8.83
CA CYS A 12 -11.77 -1.81 8.31
C CYS A 12 -10.90 -2.96 7.80
N ALA A 13 -11.06 -4.16 8.38
CA ALA A 13 -10.29 -5.33 7.96
C ALA A 13 -10.56 -5.69 6.50
N ASN A 14 -11.81 -5.61 6.06
CA ASN A 14 -12.15 -5.90 4.67
C ASN A 14 -11.53 -4.88 3.71
N CYS A 15 -11.53 -3.60 4.12
CA CYS A 15 -10.92 -2.55 3.30
C CYS A 15 -9.43 -2.79 3.16
N ALA A 16 -8.77 -3.18 4.25
CA ALA A 16 -7.34 -3.49 4.22
C ALA A 16 -7.05 -4.66 3.27
N ARG A 17 -7.86 -5.71 3.33
CA ARG A 17 -7.69 -6.88 2.48
C ARG A 17 -7.91 -6.53 1.01
N GLU A 18 -8.98 -5.80 0.72
CA GLU A 18 -9.28 -5.39 -0.64
C GLU A 18 -8.18 -4.50 -1.19
N LEU A 19 -7.72 -3.56 -0.40
CA LEU A 19 -6.62 -2.70 -0.79
C LEU A 19 -5.36 -3.50 -1.08
N GLN A 20 -5.03 -4.45 -0.21
CA GLN A 20 -3.87 -5.31 -0.42
C GLN A 20 -3.99 -6.09 -1.74
N ASP A 21 -5.16 -6.69 -2.00
CA ASP A 21 -5.38 -7.46 -3.22
C ASP A 21 -5.25 -6.59 -4.46
N GLU A 22 -5.80 -5.40 -4.44
CA GLU A 22 -5.72 -4.49 -5.57
C GLU A 22 -4.30 -3.96 -5.78
N LEU A 23 -3.60 -3.61 -4.71
CA LEU A 23 -2.22 -3.15 -4.81
C LEU A 23 -1.31 -4.24 -5.35
N ALA A 24 -1.56 -5.50 -4.99
CA ALA A 24 -0.76 -6.62 -5.49
C ALA A 24 -0.88 -6.80 -7.01
N LYS A 25 -1.94 -6.27 -7.61
CA LYS A 25 -2.15 -6.35 -9.06
C LYS A 25 -1.46 -5.23 -9.83
N LEU A 26 -0.96 -4.22 -9.14
CA LEU A 26 -0.28 -3.10 -9.81
C LEU A 26 1.03 -3.56 -10.42
N GLU A 27 1.31 -3.03 -11.60
CA GLU A 27 2.55 -3.35 -12.31
C GLU A 27 3.76 -2.88 -11.50
N GLY A 28 4.75 -3.75 -11.38
CA GLY A 28 5.98 -3.45 -10.65
C GLY A 28 5.95 -3.85 -9.19
N VAL A 29 4.79 -4.17 -8.63
CA VAL A 29 4.68 -4.63 -7.25
C VAL A 29 5.07 -6.10 -7.18
N LYS A 30 6.13 -6.42 -6.43
CA LYS A 30 6.53 -7.80 -6.19
C LYS A 30 5.72 -8.41 -5.07
N SER A 31 5.51 -7.63 -4.00
CA SER A 31 4.79 -8.08 -2.83
C SER A 31 4.25 -6.87 -2.10
N VAL A 32 3.07 -6.99 -1.54
CA VAL A 32 2.48 -5.94 -0.71
C VAL A 32 1.65 -6.59 0.38
N SER A 33 1.73 -6.03 1.57
CA SER A 33 0.95 -6.50 2.72
C SER A 33 0.38 -5.31 3.46
N VAL A 34 -0.90 -5.38 3.77
CA VAL A 34 -1.59 -4.34 4.53
C VAL A 34 -2.08 -4.96 5.83
N ASN A 35 -1.66 -4.40 6.96
CA ASN A 35 -2.08 -4.86 8.27
C ASN A 35 -2.88 -3.75 8.95
N PHE A 36 -4.20 -3.97 9.11
CA PHE A 36 -5.06 -2.97 9.69
C PHE A 36 -4.91 -2.87 11.21
N MET A 37 -4.47 -3.94 11.86
CA MET A 37 -4.29 -3.92 13.32
C MET A 37 -3.12 -3.03 13.75
N THR A 38 -2.02 -3.07 12.99
CA THR A 38 -0.88 -2.20 13.22
C THR A 38 -0.91 -0.95 12.37
N GLN A 39 -1.85 -0.88 11.43
CA GLN A 39 -2.01 0.20 10.46
C GLN A 39 -0.72 0.44 9.69
N LYS A 40 -0.18 -0.65 9.13
CA LYS A 40 1.06 -0.59 8.39
C LYS A 40 0.93 -1.28 7.03
N LEU A 41 1.65 -0.72 6.06
CA LEU A 41 1.72 -1.26 4.72
C LEU A 41 3.17 -1.59 4.41
N THR A 42 3.43 -2.84 3.99
CA THR A 42 4.76 -3.26 3.57
C THR A 42 4.75 -3.44 2.07
N LEU A 43 5.65 -2.75 1.38
CA LEU A 43 5.76 -2.80 -0.08
C LEU A 43 7.13 -3.32 -0.47
N GLU A 44 7.14 -4.29 -1.40
CA GLU A 44 8.37 -4.80 -2.00
C GLU A 44 8.32 -4.61 -3.52
N ALA A 45 9.38 -4.05 -4.08
CA ALA A 45 9.55 -3.84 -5.51
C ALA A 45 11.04 -3.75 -5.83
N ASP A 46 11.38 -3.77 -7.13
CA ASP A 46 12.77 -3.59 -7.56
C ASP A 46 13.30 -2.22 -7.14
N ASP A 47 14.56 -2.18 -6.73
CA ASP A 47 15.20 -0.93 -6.29
C ASP A 47 15.10 0.17 -7.34
N ALA A 48 15.29 -0.19 -8.60
CA ALA A 48 15.27 0.78 -9.70
C ALA A 48 13.88 1.36 -9.95
N GLU A 49 12.83 0.62 -9.59
CA GLU A 49 11.46 1.02 -9.84
C GLU A 49 10.68 1.35 -8.56
N PHE A 50 11.32 1.22 -7.41
CA PHE A 50 10.63 1.33 -6.15
C PHE A 50 9.89 2.67 -6.00
N ASP A 51 10.55 3.78 -6.33
CA ASP A 51 9.94 5.10 -6.20
C ASP A 51 8.71 5.23 -7.10
N GLU A 52 8.81 4.75 -8.33
CA GLU A 52 7.68 4.79 -9.26
C GLU A 52 6.54 3.92 -8.79
N VAL A 53 6.84 2.71 -8.33
CA VAL A 53 5.83 1.79 -7.80
C VAL A 53 5.18 2.39 -6.55
N LEU A 54 5.98 3.00 -5.69
CA LEU A 54 5.44 3.65 -4.49
C LEU A 54 4.46 4.76 -4.85
N ASN A 55 4.78 5.58 -5.86
CA ASN A 55 3.86 6.61 -6.33
C ASN A 55 2.54 6.01 -6.81
N ARG A 56 2.60 4.92 -7.54
CA ARG A 56 1.38 4.22 -8.00
C ARG A 56 0.55 3.71 -6.82
N VAL A 57 1.22 3.16 -5.83
CA VAL A 57 0.55 2.65 -4.62
C VAL A 57 -0.14 3.79 -3.88
N VAL A 58 0.56 4.91 -3.70
CA VAL A 58 -0.01 6.07 -3.00
C VAL A 58 -1.21 6.63 -3.75
N GLU A 59 -1.09 6.79 -5.06
CA GLU A 59 -2.19 7.31 -5.89
C GLU A 59 -3.40 6.38 -5.85
N PHE A 60 -3.16 5.08 -5.99
CA PHE A 60 -4.24 4.11 -5.95
C PHE A 60 -4.95 4.13 -4.59
N THR A 61 -4.20 4.19 -3.52
CA THR A 61 -4.77 4.22 -2.17
C THR A 61 -5.62 5.46 -1.98
N ALA A 62 -5.15 6.61 -2.46
CA ALA A 62 -5.91 7.86 -2.36
C ALA A 62 -7.24 7.79 -3.12
N ASP A 63 -7.26 7.09 -4.26
CA ASP A 63 -8.48 6.90 -5.05
C ASP A 63 -9.44 5.90 -4.41
N ALA A 64 -8.90 4.76 -3.97
CA ALA A 64 -9.72 3.66 -3.47
C ALA A 64 -10.22 3.92 -2.05
N GLU A 65 -9.37 4.51 -1.23
CA GLU A 65 -9.66 4.78 0.18
C GLU A 65 -9.26 6.22 0.50
N PRO A 66 -10.12 7.20 0.16
CA PRO A 66 -9.77 8.62 0.36
C PRO A 66 -9.51 8.98 1.82
N ASP A 67 -10.10 8.22 2.75
CA ASP A 67 -9.93 8.47 4.19
C ASP A 67 -8.65 7.84 4.74
N CYS A 68 -7.98 7.01 3.95
CA CYS A 68 -6.76 6.33 4.35
C CYS A 68 -5.56 6.99 3.69
N GLU A 69 -4.57 7.38 4.48
CA GLU A 69 -3.37 8.04 3.96
C GLU A 69 -2.13 7.21 4.26
N ILE A 70 -1.25 7.09 3.27
CA ILE A 70 0.05 6.46 3.46
C ILE A 70 1.02 7.53 3.92
N ILE A 71 1.59 7.35 5.11
CA ILE A 71 2.54 8.30 5.67
C ILE A 71 3.95 7.90 5.23
N LEU A 72 4.58 8.74 4.48
CA LEU A 72 5.91 8.49 3.91
C LEU A 72 7.04 8.98 4.81
#